data_bae3a375391f49da20718798ecad9bf6
#
_entry.id   bae3a375391f49da20718798ecad9bf6
#
_cell.length_a   1.000
_cell.length_b   1.000
_cell.length_c   1.000
_cell.angle_alpha   90.00
_cell.angle_beta   90.00
_cell.angle_gamma   90.00
#
_symmetry.space_group_name_H-M   'P 1'
#
loop_
_entity.id
_entity.type
_entity.pdbx_description
1 polymer ?
#
loop_
_entity_poly.entity_id
_entity_poly.type
_entity_poly.pdbx_seq_one_letter_code
_entity_poly.pdbx_strand_id
1 'polypeptide(L)'
;MKVITLGEILLRLSTAEDVRLKSTKEFRVCYGGAEANVGISLSHFGHDVSVATVLPQDNPLNDAVSSRLRMNGINTDLVATEYGRLGTYFLEQGNSIRASRVTYDRLYSSISVLDKLCWDLDEIFIEADLLHISGILPALSKKWQSWTVEVVRKAKEYGCRVSFDMNYRSKLWSYEEAYPCFQQILPYVDILSAGRLDAIHFLKVASEDEDVLLEEIYKRVQAKYPNIKVLYSTKRNVISTNHNELQGFFVGEDGQFVESKLYDINPIID
;
A
#
# COMPACT_ATOMS: atom_id res chain seq x y z
N MET A 1 16.28 6.94 9.63
CA MET A 1 16.36 6.49 8.24
C MET A 1 15.63 7.49 7.37
N LYS A 2 16.18 7.75 6.17
CA LYS A 2 15.47 8.47 5.12
C LYS A 2 14.61 7.49 4.33
N VAL A 3 13.31 7.68 4.34
CA VAL A 3 12.33 6.77 3.73
C VAL A 3 11.59 7.49 2.61
N ILE A 4 11.48 6.84 1.46
CA ILE A 4 10.62 7.29 0.37
C ILE A 4 9.44 6.33 0.27
N THR A 5 8.22 6.86 0.27
CA THR A 5 7.03 6.10 -0.08
C THR A 5 6.49 6.61 -1.40
N LEU A 6 6.24 5.71 -2.35
CA LEU A 6 5.75 6.09 -3.69
C LEU A 6 4.40 5.41 -3.96
N GLY A 7 3.36 6.22 -4.15
CA GLY A 7 2.03 5.69 -4.41
C GLY A 7 0.97 6.76 -4.65
N GLU A 8 -0.27 6.31 -4.82
CA GLU A 8 -1.42 7.18 -5.09
C GLU A 8 -2.08 7.65 -3.80
N ILE A 9 -2.36 8.96 -3.74
CA ILE A 9 -3.21 9.53 -2.70
C ILE A 9 -4.62 9.72 -3.26
N LEU A 10 -5.61 9.25 -2.51
CA LEU A 10 -7.02 9.32 -2.86
C LEU A 10 -7.79 10.24 -1.90
N LEU A 11 -8.80 10.90 -2.44
CA LEU A 11 -9.86 11.52 -1.67
C LEU A 11 -10.85 10.45 -1.21
N ARG A 12 -11.02 10.28 0.10
CA ARG A 12 -12.06 9.44 0.70
C ARG A 12 -13.24 10.29 1.11
N LEU A 13 -14.40 9.93 0.61
CA LEU A 13 -15.70 10.51 0.96
C LEU A 13 -16.53 9.47 1.71
N SER A 14 -16.60 9.59 3.04
CA SER A 14 -17.31 8.64 3.90
C SER A 14 -18.69 9.19 4.28
N THR A 15 -19.72 8.33 4.26
CA THR A 15 -21.02 8.67 4.83
C THR A 15 -20.91 8.72 6.36
N ALA A 16 -21.88 9.35 7.03
CA ALA A 16 -22.08 9.12 8.45
C ALA A 16 -22.46 7.65 8.71
N GLU A 17 -22.25 7.21 9.95
CA GLU A 17 -22.76 5.90 10.39
C GLU A 17 -24.25 5.80 10.11
N ASP A 18 -24.73 4.63 9.74
CA ASP A 18 -26.13 4.34 9.42
C ASP A 18 -26.70 4.97 8.15
N VAL A 19 -25.97 5.88 7.49
CA VAL A 19 -26.44 6.56 6.28
C VAL A 19 -25.91 5.87 5.02
N ARG A 20 -26.80 5.54 4.10
CA ARG A 20 -26.42 4.98 2.80
C ARG A 20 -26.00 6.09 1.83
N LEU A 21 -25.10 5.76 0.89
CA LEU A 21 -24.67 6.69 -0.18
C LEU A 21 -25.86 7.35 -0.89
N LYS A 22 -26.92 6.58 -1.19
CA LYS A 22 -28.11 7.10 -1.88
C LYS A 22 -28.92 8.14 -1.10
N SER A 23 -28.67 8.26 0.20
CA SER A 23 -29.46 9.12 1.11
C SER A 23 -28.61 10.18 1.80
N THR A 24 -27.27 10.12 1.64
CA THR A 24 -26.37 11.07 2.31
C THR A 24 -26.51 12.45 1.70
N LYS A 25 -26.43 13.47 2.57
CA LYS A 25 -26.41 14.90 2.18
C LYS A 25 -25.04 15.53 2.42
N GLU A 26 -24.15 14.80 3.11
CA GLU A 26 -22.82 15.28 3.48
C GLU A 26 -21.84 14.10 3.53
N PHE A 27 -20.55 14.40 3.42
CA PHE A 27 -19.48 13.45 3.52
C PHE A 27 -18.41 13.91 4.50
N ARG A 28 -17.88 12.97 5.27
CA ARG A 28 -16.61 13.17 5.96
C ARG A 28 -15.49 13.02 4.93
N VAL A 29 -14.65 14.05 4.83
CA VAL A 29 -13.53 14.10 3.89
C VAL A 29 -12.26 13.62 4.58
N CYS A 30 -11.53 12.70 3.93
CA CYS A 30 -10.19 12.28 4.31
C CYS A 30 -9.32 12.11 3.07
N TYR A 31 -8.00 12.24 3.26
CA TYR A 31 -7.00 11.96 2.23
C TYR A 31 -6.10 10.84 2.72
N GLY A 32 -5.78 9.88 1.86
CA GLY A 32 -4.90 8.79 2.22
C GLY A 32 -4.57 7.90 1.03
N GLY A 33 -3.56 7.07 1.20
CA GLY A 33 -3.09 6.08 0.25
C GLY A 33 -2.35 5.01 1.02
N ALA A 34 -2.23 3.81 0.46
CA ALA A 34 -1.57 2.70 1.15
C ALA A 34 -0.15 3.10 1.60
N GLU A 35 0.63 3.63 0.67
CA GLU A 35 2.02 4.04 0.88
C GLU A 35 2.12 5.29 1.77
N ALA A 36 1.24 6.26 1.57
CA ALA A 36 1.19 7.46 2.41
C ALA A 36 0.86 7.14 3.87
N ASN A 37 -0.04 6.18 4.12
CA ASN A 37 -0.38 5.73 5.47
C ASN A 37 0.81 5.06 6.16
N VAL A 38 1.59 4.24 5.44
CA VAL A 38 2.84 3.67 5.94
C VAL A 38 3.84 4.78 6.24
N GLY A 39 3.98 5.76 5.33
CA GLY A 39 4.85 6.93 5.52
C GLY A 39 4.49 7.71 6.78
N ILE A 40 3.22 7.98 7.03
CA ILE A 40 2.74 8.66 8.23
C ILE A 40 3.12 7.87 9.49
N SER A 41 2.92 6.55 9.48
CA SER A 41 3.28 5.69 10.61
C SER A 41 4.78 5.73 10.88
N LEU A 42 5.61 5.64 9.85
CA LEU A 42 7.08 5.71 9.96
C LEU A 42 7.57 7.07 10.45
N SER A 43 6.94 8.17 10.01
CA SER A 43 7.22 9.51 10.52
C SER A 43 6.93 9.63 12.02
N HIS A 44 5.80 9.08 12.49
CA HIS A 44 5.48 9.02 13.92
C HIS A 44 6.46 8.16 14.74
N PHE A 45 7.14 7.21 14.10
CA PHE A 45 8.26 6.46 14.71
C PHE A 45 9.61 7.19 14.62
N GLY A 46 9.64 8.44 14.16
CA GLY A 46 10.83 9.29 14.13
C GLY A 46 11.72 9.10 12.90
N HIS A 47 11.19 8.56 11.82
CA HIS A 47 11.90 8.48 10.55
C HIS A 47 11.67 9.74 9.71
N ASP A 48 12.67 10.11 8.88
CA ASP A 48 12.57 11.17 7.89
C ASP A 48 11.90 10.61 6.64
N VAL A 49 10.67 11.01 6.38
CA VAL A 49 9.82 10.40 5.34
C VAL A 49 9.42 11.41 4.29
N SER A 50 9.69 11.08 3.03
CA SER A 50 9.17 11.79 1.85
C SER A 50 8.10 10.95 1.16
N VAL A 51 7.01 11.57 0.73
CA VAL A 51 5.98 10.95 -0.09
C VAL A 51 6.12 11.41 -1.53
N ALA A 52 6.43 10.48 -2.43
CA ALA A 52 6.38 10.68 -3.87
C ALA A 52 4.97 10.31 -4.38
N THR A 53 4.27 11.29 -4.93
CA THR A 53 2.93 11.13 -5.50
C THR A 53 2.66 12.18 -6.55
N VAL A 54 1.58 12.02 -7.32
CA VAL A 54 1.20 12.99 -8.36
C VAL A 54 -0.23 13.44 -8.12
N LEU A 55 -0.40 14.73 -7.96
CA LEU A 55 -1.68 15.40 -7.76
C LEU A 55 -2.12 16.11 -9.06
N PRO A 56 -3.42 16.42 -9.23
CA PRO A 56 -3.90 17.14 -10.40
C PRO A 56 -3.39 18.59 -10.44
N GLN A 57 -3.08 19.10 -11.63
CA GLN A 57 -2.79 20.51 -11.82
C GLN A 57 -3.99 21.39 -11.42
N ASP A 58 -3.71 22.61 -10.91
CA ASP A 58 -4.70 23.65 -10.61
C ASP A 58 -5.89 23.20 -9.75
N ASN A 59 -5.66 22.23 -8.85
CA ASN A 59 -6.71 21.71 -7.98
C ASN A 59 -6.55 22.23 -6.54
N PRO A 60 -7.52 22.98 -6.00
CA PRO A 60 -7.43 23.52 -4.64
C PRO A 60 -7.35 22.47 -3.54
N LEU A 61 -7.70 21.21 -3.80
CA LEU A 61 -7.55 20.10 -2.85
C LEU A 61 -6.07 19.71 -2.63
N ASN A 62 -5.14 20.13 -3.51
CA ASN A 62 -3.72 19.82 -3.37
C ASN A 62 -3.14 20.42 -2.08
N ASP A 63 -3.58 21.61 -1.70
CA ASP A 63 -3.16 22.25 -0.44
C ASP A 63 -3.65 21.46 0.77
N ALA A 64 -4.84 20.90 0.71
CA ALA A 64 -5.38 20.07 1.78
C ALA A 64 -4.62 18.74 1.91
N VAL A 65 -4.29 18.09 0.78
CA VAL A 65 -3.46 16.88 0.74
C VAL A 65 -2.08 17.17 1.33
N SER A 66 -1.39 18.18 0.81
CA SER A 66 -0.03 18.54 1.24
C SER A 66 0.01 19.00 2.70
N SER A 67 -1.00 19.73 3.15
CA SER A 67 -1.11 20.13 4.55
C SER A 67 -1.29 18.93 5.47
N ARG A 68 -2.14 17.97 5.09
CA ARG A 68 -2.30 16.75 5.86
C ARG A 68 -1.01 15.93 5.96
N LEU A 69 -0.25 15.81 4.88
CA LEU A 69 1.05 15.15 4.89
C LEU A 69 2.01 15.86 5.85
N ARG A 70 2.19 17.19 5.69
CA ARG A 70 3.09 17.99 6.53
C ARG A 70 2.69 17.98 8.01
N MET A 71 1.39 18.03 8.33
CA MET A 71 0.89 17.91 9.72
C MET A 71 1.29 16.59 10.38
N ASN A 72 1.56 15.54 9.60
CA ASN A 72 2.05 14.25 10.06
C ASN A 72 3.57 14.10 9.89
N GLY A 73 4.31 15.20 9.72
CA GLY A 73 5.77 15.19 9.64
C GLY A 73 6.35 14.65 8.32
N ILE A 74 5.54 14.59 7.25
CA ILE A 74 5.97 14.11 5.94
C ILE A 74 6.54 15.25 5.12
N ASN A 75 7.70 15.03 4.52
CA ASN A 75 8.26 15.91 3.49
C ASN A 75 7.45 15.74 2.18
N THR A 76 7.07 16.87 1.58
CA THR A 76 6.23 16.94 0.39
C THR A 76 6.97 17.42 -0.87
N ASP A 77 8.31 17.49 -0.85
CA ASP A 77 9.12 17.96 -1.99
C ASP A 77 9.03 17.04 -3.22
N LEU A 78 8.68 15.77 -3.00
CA LEU A 78 8.45 14.80 -4.07
C LEU A 78 6.98 14.72 -4.53
N VAL A 79 6.11 15.62 -4.06
CA VAL A 79 4.73 15.73 -4.57
C VAL A 79 4.74 16.52 -5.87
N ALA A 80 4.53 15.82 -6.97
CA ALA A 80 4.44 16.43 -8.32
C ALA A 80 2.98 16.80 -8.65
N THR A 81 2.80 17.66 -9.65
CA THR A 81 1.48 17.99 -10.20
C THR A 81 1.47 17.77 -11.71
N GLU A 82 0.45 17.07 -12.20
CA GLU A 82 0.30 16.75 -13.63
C GLU A 82 -1.18 16.76 -14.03
N TYR A 83 -1.42 16.68 -15.33
CA TYR A 83 -2.77 16.56 -15.86
C TYR A 83 -3.52 15.37 -15.24
N GLY A 84 -4.83 15.51 -15.06
CA GLY A 84 -5.69 14.46 -14.55
C GLY A 84 -6.61 14.95 -13.42
N ARG A 85 -6.97 14.04 -12.53
CA ARG A 85 -7.85 14.31 -11.39
C ARG A 85 -7.31 13.69 -10.11
N LEU A 86 -7.79 14.16 -8.97
CA LEU A 86 -7.57 13.44 -7.72
C LEU A 86 -8.47 12.21 -7.70
N GLY A 87 -7.87 11.03 -7.64
CA GLY A 87 -8.61 9.79 -7.52
C GLY A 87 -9.47 9.79 -6.26
N THR A 88 -10.70 9.30 -6.35
CA THR A 88 -11.69 9.38 -5.26
C THR A 88 -12.24 7.99 -4.97
N TYR A 89 -12.64 7.76 -3.74
CA TYR A 89 -13.53 6.65 -3.41
C TYR A 89 -14.56 7.05 -2.37
N PHE A 90 -15.72 6.41 -2.48
CA PHE A 90 -16.81 6.57 -1.54
C PHE A 90 -16.81 5.38 -0.58
N LEU A 91 -16.89 5.68 0.71
CA LEU A 91 -17.06 4.69 1.76
C LEU A 91 -18.46 4.83 2.36
N GLU A 92 -19.34 3.90 2.02
CA GLU A 92 -20.58 3.70 2.77
C GLU A 92 -20.23 2.92 4.04
N GLN A 93 -20.34 3.57 5.18
CA GLN A 93 -20.04 2.92 6.44
C GLN A 93 -21.07 1.82 6.75
N GLY A 94 -20.56 0.68 7.18
CA GLY A 94 -21.39 -0.41 7.63
C GLY A 94 -21.96 -0.15 9.01
N ASN A 95 -22.98 -0.93 9.37
CA ASN A 95 -23.51 -0.94 10.73
C ASN A 95 -24.03 -2.33 11.06
N SER A 96 -23.70 -2.83 12.26
CA SER A 96 -24.08 -4.15 12.75
C SER A 96 -23.71 -5.26 11.75
N ILE A 97 -24.68 -5.96 11.18
CA ILE A 97 -24.49 -7.02 10.19
C ILE A 97 -24.29 -6.50 8.76
N ARG A 98 -24.55 -5.22 8.52
CA ARG A 98 -24.36 -4.61 7.19
C ARG A 98 -22.89 -4.22 7.00
N ALA A 99 -22.21 -4.92 6.13
CA ALA A 99 -20.81 -4.61 5.80
C ALA A 99 -20.63 -3.20 5.17
N SER A 100 -19.49 -2.59 5.42
CA SER A 100 -19.07 -1.37 4.72
C SER A 100 -18.91 -1.64 3.23
N ARG A 101 -19.19 -0.64 2.41
CA ARG A 101 -19.06 -0.74 0.94
C ARG A 101 -18.17 0.36 0.41
N VAL A 102 -17.13 -0.05 -0.35
CA VAL A 102 -16.24 0.87 -1.05
C VAL A 102 -16.61 0.92 -2.53
N THR A 103 -16.81 2.14 -3.04
CA THR A 103 -17.02 2.42 -4.46
C THR A 103 -15.90 3.34 -4.94
N TYR A 104 -15.07 2.86 -5.88
CA TYR A 104 -13.97 3.63 -6.44
C TYR A 104 -14.43 4.49 -7.62
N ASP A 105 -13.93 5.71 -7.66
CA ASP A 105 -13.97 6.65 -8.78
C ASP A 105 -12.55 7.23 -8.96
N ARG A 106 -11.62 6.38 -9.44
CA ARG A 106 -10.19 6.71 -9.53
C ARG A 106 -9.62 6.60 -10.95
N LEU A 107 -10.42 6.27 -11.94
CA LEU A 107 -9.97 6.26 -13.33
C LEU A 107 -9.48 7.66 -13.72
N TYR A 108 -8.40 7.68 -14.51
CA TYR A 108 -7.78 8.92 -14.98
C TYR A 108 -7.25 9.83 -13.86
N SER A 109 -6.90 9.25 -12.70
CA SER A 109 -6.15 10.00 -11.69
C SER A 109 -4.79 10.43 -12.24
N SER A 110 -4.29 11.59 -11.81
CA SER A 110 -3.07 12.20 -12.36
C SER A 110 -1.89 11.22 -12.37
N ILE A 111 -1.71 10.47 -11.29
CA ILE A 111 -0.64 9.46 -11.24
C ILE A 111 -0.89 8.30 -12.21
N SER A 112 -2.16 7.92 -12.49
CA SER A 112 -2.48 6.78 -13.37
C SER A 112 -2.30 7.10 -14.86
N VAL A 113 -2.41 8.38 -15.25
CA VAL A 113 -2.33 8.83 -16.65
C VAL A 113 -0.99 9.45 -17.04
N LEU A 114 0.00 9.37 -16.16
CA LEU A 114 1.34 9.88 -16.43
C LEU A 114 1.90 9.38 -17.77
N ASP A 115 2.54 10.29 -18.50
CA ASP A 115 3.27 9.95 -19.72
C ASP A 115 4.74 9.61 -19.48
N LYS A 116 5.34 10.18 -18.43
CA LYS A 116 6.72 9.97 -17.97
C LYS A 116 6.80 10.06 -16.45
N LEU A 117 7.83 9.47 -15.85
CA LEU A 117 8.12 9.67 -14.43
C LEU A 117 8.42 11.14 -14.15
N CYS A 118 7.90 11.65 -13.03
CA CYS A 118 8.07 13.04 -12.61
C CYS A 118 9.36 13.28 -11.80
N TRP A 119 10.08 12.23 -11.44
CA TRP A 119 11.26 12.30 -10.57
C TRP A 119 12.50 11.82 -11.30
N ASP A 120 13.62 12.47 -11.03
CA ASP A 120 14.93 11.92 -11.33
C ASP A 120 15.25 10.84 -10.27
N LEU A 121 15.29 9.58 -10.72
CA LEU A 121 15.51 8.44 -9.82
C LEU A 121 16.93 8.44 -9.21
N ASP A 122 17.90 9.01 -9.90
CA ASP A 122 19.26 9.13 -9.37
C ASP A 122 19.29 10.12 -8.19
N GLU A 123 18.59 11.26 -8.31
CA GLU A 123 18.52 12.26 -7.26
C GLU A 123 17.75 11.76 -6.02
N ILE A 124 16.59 11.12 -6.21
CA ILE A 124 15.74 10.74 -5.07
C ILE A 124 16.32 9.59 -4.24
N PHE A 125 17.14 8.71 -4.84
CA PHE A 125 17.68 7.55 -4.13
C PHE A 125 19.08 7.74 -3.57
N ILE A 126 19.81 8.84 -3.89
CA ILE A 126 21.21 9.03 -3.50
C ILE A 126 21.44 8.96 -1.98
N GLU A 127 20.45 9.33 -1.18
CA GLU A 127 20.53 9.30 0.29
C GLU A 127 19.39 8.49 0.93
N ALA A 128 18.59 7.77 0.15
CA ALA A 128 17.46 7.02 0.65
C ALA A 128 17.90 5.67 1.26
N ASP A 129 17.46 5.40 2.46
CA ASP A 129 17.71 4.11 3.14
C ASP A 129 16.65 3.06 2.76
N LEU A 130 15.40 3.50 2.52
CA LEU A 130 14.25 2.62 2.30
C LEU A 130 13.28 3.23 1.29
N LEU A 131 12.91 2.44 0.28
CA LEU A 131 11.76 2.67 -0.59
C LEU A 131 10.61 1.77 -0.14
N HIS A 132 9.42 2.33 0.09
CA HIS A 132 8.20 1.56 0.29
C HIS A 132 7.21 1.80 -0.84
N ILE A 133 6.74 0.72 -1.46
CA ILE A 133 5.73 0.70 -2.53
C ILE A 133 4.75 -0.45 -2.30
N SER A 134 3.64 -0.44 -3.02
CA SER A 134 2.68 -1.55 -3.01
C SER A 134 2.28 -2.02 -4.41
N GLY A 135 1.65 -3.19 -4.47
CA GLY A 135 1.09 -3.74 -5.71
C GLY A 135 -0.08 -2.94 -6.30
N ILE A 136 -0.51 -1.86 -5.62
CA ILE A 136 -1.47 -0.91 -6.21
C ILE A 136 -0.79 -0.09 -7.31
N LEU A 137 0.45 0.35 -7.09
CA LEU A 137 1.16 1.22 -8.03
C LEU A 137 1.27 0.61 -9.44
N PRO A 138 1.81 -0.62 -9.64
CA PRO A 138 1.87 -1.24 -10.96
C PRO A 138 0.49 -1.57 -11.55
N ALA A 139 -0.56 -1.66 -10.73
CA ALA A 139 -1.93 -1.90 -11.19
C ALA A 139 -2.60 -0.66 -11.83
N LEU A 140 -2.02 0.52 -11.68
CA LEU A 140 -2.61 1.78 -12.18
C LEU A 140 -2.57 1.88 -13.70
N SER A 141 -1.53 1.37 -14.37
CA SER A 141 -1.42 1.33 -15.83
C SER A 141 -0.30 0.41 -16.31
N LYS A 142 -0.28 0.09 -17.61
CA LYS A 142 0.83 -0.67 -18.24
C LYS A 142 2.18 0.04 -18.12
N LYS A 143 2.20 1.37 -18.16
CA LYS A 143 3.43 2.14 -17.92
C LYS A 143 3.93 1.94 -16.50
N TRP A 144 3.03 1.99 -15.51
CA TRP A 144 3.38 1.76 -14.11
C TRP A 144 3.91 0.35 -13.84
N GLN A 145 3.51 -0.66 -14.59
CA GLN A 145 4.13 -2.00 -14.49
C GLN A 145 5.64 -1.93 -14.77
N SER A 146 6.02 -1.29 -15.89
CA SER A 146 7.44 -1.14 -16.27
C SER A 146 8.20 -0.18 -15.35
N TRP A 147 7.60 0.97 -15.02
CA TRP A 147 8.22 1.96 -14.14
C TRP A 147 8.42 1.45 -12.72
N THR A 148 7.51 0.65 -12.19
CA THR A 148 7.69 0.06 -10.85
C THR A 148 8.94 -0.83 -10.82
N VAL A 149 9.16 -1.64 -11.84
CA VAL A 149 10.37 -2.46 -11.97
C VAL A 149 11.63 -1.57 -12.08
N GLU A 150 11.58 -0.50 -12.86
CA GLU A 150 12.68 0.46 -13.00
C GLU A 150 12.99 1.14 -11.66
N VAL A 151 11.98 1.62 -10.94
CA VAL A 151 12.09 2.29 -9.64
C VAL A 151 12.74 1.37 -8.61
N VAL A 152 12.28 0.11 -8.47
CA VAL A 152 12.88 -0.81 -7.47
C VAL A 152 14.30 -1.21 -7.84
N ARG A 153 14.59 -1.42 -9.14
CA ARG A 153 15.95 -1.68 -9.63
C ARG A 153 16.87 -0.52 -9.30
N LYS A 154 16.42 0.71 -9.59
CA LYS A 154 17.21 1.91 -9.34
C LYS A 154 17.46 2.14 -7.86
N ALA A 155 16.46 1.95 -7.00
CA ALA A 155 16.63 1.99 -5.55
C ALA A 155 17.73 1.01 -5.08
N LYS A 156 17.74 -0.21 -5.62
CA LYS A 156 18.78 -1.19 -5.29
C LYS A 156 20.17 -0.80 -5.78
N GLU A 157 20.31 -0.13 -6.93
CA GLU A 157 21.59 0.39 -7.43
C GLU A 157 22.22 1.41 -6.48
N TYR A 158 21.39 2.18 -5.76
CA TYR A 158 21.84 3.12 -4.73
C TYR A 158 21.95 2.51 -3.31
N GLY A 159 21.78 1.18 -3.17
CA GLY A 159 21.87 0.50 -1.88
C GLY A 159 20.63 0.68 -0.99
N CYS A 160 19.58 1.33 -1.49
CA CYS A 160 18.32 1.50 -0.81
C CYS A 160 17.61 0.14 -0.63
N ARG A 161 17.10 -0.14 0.55
CA ARG A 161 16.25 -1.31 0.79
C ARG A 161 14.87 -1.10 0.17
N VAL A 162 14.27 -2.17 -0.33
CA VAL A 162 12.93 -2.13 -0.94
C VAL A 162 11.94 -2.89 -0.08
N SER A 163 10.92 -2.19 0.39
CA SER A 163 9.74 -2.73 1.06
C SER A 163 8.58 -2.77 0.08
N PHE A 164 8.02 -3.95 -0.13
CA PHE A 164 6.90 -4.19 -1.03
C PHE A 164 5.72 -4.82 -0.30
N ASP A 165 4.56 -4.19 -0.35
CA ASP A 165 3.30 -4.80 0.06
C ASP A 165 2.59 -5.36 -1.17
N MET A 166 2.34 -6.67 -1.23
CA MET A 166 1.64 -7.32 -2.34
C MET A 166 0.31 -6.64 -2.65
N ASN A 167 -0.45 -6.28 -1.65
CA ASN A 167 -1.66 -5.42 -1.68
C ASN A 167 -2.53 -5.59 -2.93
N TYR A 168 -2.68 -6.82 -3.40
CA TYR A 168 -3.43 -7.13 -4.62
C TYR A 168 -4.87 -6.61 -4.55
N ARG A 169 -5.33 -6.04 -5.65
CA ARG A 169 -6.68 -5.49 -5.79
C ARG A 169 -7.35 -6.03 -7.05
N SER A 170 -8.22 -7.01 -6.90
CA SER A 170 -8.97 -7.63 -8.03
C SER A 170 -9.82 -6.65 -8.85
N LYS A 171 -10.13 -5.46 -8.30
CA LYS A 171 -10.82 -4.40 -9.04
C LYS A 171 -9.92 -3.58 -9.98
N LEU A 172 -8.61 -3.72 -9.88
CA LEU A 172 -7.64 -3.01 -10.72
C LEU A 172 -7.10 -3.90 -11.85
N TRP A 173 -6.79 -5.14 -11.56
CA TRP A 173 -6.20 -6.09 -12.50
C TRP A 173 -6.49 -7.54 -12.10
N SER A 174 -6.30 -8.47 -13.04
CA SER A 174 -6.47 -9.89 -12.79
C SER A 174 -5.20 -10.53 -12.19
N TYR A 175 -5.31 -11.78 -11.72
CA TYR A 175 -4.15 -12.55 -11.26
C TYR A 175 -3.14 -12.81 -12.40
N GLU A 176 -3.63 -13.03 -13.62
CA GLU A 176 -2.82 -13.30 -14.81
C GLU A 176 -2.02 -12.06 -15.22
N GLU A 177 -2.54 -10.86 -14.98
CA GLU A 177 -1.84 -9.60 -15.21
C GLU A 177 -0.85 -9.27 -14.09
N ALA A 178 -1.24 -9.51 -12.83
CA ALA A 178 -0.44 -9.17 -11.66
C ALA A 178 0.77 -10.10 -11.49
N TYR A 179 0.58 -11.40 -11.70
CA TYR A 179 1.63 -12.40 -11.47
C TYR A 179 2.94 -12.11 -12.22
N PRO A 180 2.98 -11.93 -13.56
CA PRO A 180 4.23 -11.67 -14.28
C PRO A 180 4.88 -10.34 -13.86
N CYS A 181 4.10 -9.33 -13.48
CA CYS A 181 4.62 -8.08 -12.99
C CYS A 181 5.30 -8.25 -11.62
N PHE A 182 4.65 -8.94 -10.69
CA PHE A 182 5.23 -9.21 -9.38
C PHE A 182 6.50 -10.06 -9.46
N GLN A 183 6.57 -11.02 -10.40
CA GLN A 183 7.79 -11.80 -10.61
C GLN A 183 8.98 -10.95 -11.07
N GLN A 184 8.76 -9.82 -11.73
CA GLN A 184 9.82 -8.88 -12.12
C GLN A 184 10.23 -7.94 -10.96
N ILE A 185 9.34 -7.68 -9.99
CA ILE A 185 9.59 -6.82 -8.83
C ILE A 185 10.30 -7.59 -7.70
N LEU A 186 9.85 -8.82 -7.41
CA LEU A 186 10.28 -9.63 -6.26
C LEU A 186 11.81 -9.82 -6.15
N PRO A 187 12.61 -9.93 -7.23
CA PRO A 187 14.07 -10.04 -7.13
C PRO A 187 14.76 -8.83 -6.46
N TYR A 188 14.09 -7.67 -6.40
CA TYR A 188 14.63 -6.45 -5.81
C TYR A 188 14.11 -6.17 -4.40
N VAL A 189 13.20 -7.02 -3.87
CA VAL A 189 12.52 -6.80 -2.59
C VAL A 189 13.33 -7.36 -1.42
N ASP A 190 13.54 -6.54 -0.39
CA ASP A 190 14.19 -6.96 0.87
C ASP A 190 13.17 -7.25 1.97
N ILE A 191 12.05 -6.50 1.99
CA ILE A 191 10.99 -6.56 2.99
C ILE A 191 9.67 -6.79 2.26
N LEU A 192 8.99 -7.89 2.54
CA LEU A 192 7.75 -8.27 1.86
C LEU A 192 6.58 -8.38 2.83
N SER A 193 5.52 -7.64 2.54
CA SER A 193 4.20 -7.88 3.14
C SER A 193 3.42 -8.85 2.26
N ALA A 194 3.22 -10.08 2.76
CA ALA A 194 2.50 -11.11 2.03
C ALA A 194 1.80 -12.09 2.98
N GLY A 195 0.53 -12.33 2.74
CA GLY A 195 -0.27 -13.31 3.46
C GLY A 195 -0.38 -14.65 2.73
N ARG A 196 -1.20 -15.56 3.27
CA ARG A 196 -1.42 -16.90 2.68
C ARG A 196 -1.92 -16.84 1.23
N LEU A 197 -2.84 -15.95 0.91
CA LEU A 197 -3.36 -15.83 -0.46
C LEU A 197 -2.29 -15.37 -1.45
N ASP A 198 -1.41 -14.47 -1.02
CA ASP A 198 -0.28 -14.03 -1.85
C ASP A 198 0.71 -15.18 -2.07
N ALA A 199 0.95 -16.00 -1.04
CA ALA A 199 1.79 -17.18 -1.14
C ALA A 199 1.26 -18.21 -2.16
N ILE A 200 -0.05 -18.36 -2.25
CA ILE A 200 -0.73 -19.24 -3.21
C ILE A 200 -0.69 -18.65 -4.62
N HIS A 201 -1.20 -17.43 -4.77
CA HIS A 201 -1.47 -16.85 -6.09
C HIS A 201 -0.25 -16.24 -6.76
N PHE A 202 0.67 -15.63 -6.01
CA PHE A 202 1.78 -14.86 -6.58
C PHE A 202 3.15 -15.45 -6.26
N LEU A 203 3.37 -15.96 -5.04
CA LEU A 203 4.66 -16.54 -4.69
C LEU A 203 4.77 -18.02 -5.09
N LYS A 204 3.64 -18.69 -5.29
CA LYS A 204 3.56 -20.13 -5.69
C LYS A 204 4.39 -21.04 -4.78
N VAL A 205 4.25 -20.86 -3.46
CA VAL A 205 4.92 -21.66 -2.41
C VAL A 205 3.94 -22.41 -1.51
N ALA A 206 2.64 -22.24 -1.76
CA ALA A 206 1.55 -22.96 -1.09
C ALA A 206 0.41 -23.23 -2.08
N SER A 207 -0.51 -24.12 -1.73
CA SER A 207 -1.75 -24.38 -2.47
C SER A 207 -2.99 -24.19 -1.59
N GLU A 208 -4.17 -24.11 -2.24
CA GLU A 208 -5.44 -23.91 -1.53
C GLU A 208 -5.79 -25.10 -0.63
N ASP A 209 -5.49 -26.32 -1.10
CA ASP A 209 -5.80 -27.58 -0.41
C ASP A 209 -4.79 -27.95 0.68
N GLU A 210 -3.72 -27.15 0.84
CA GLU A 210 -2.66 -27.42 1.78
C GLU A 210 -2.93 -26.76 3.14
N ASP A 211 -3.07 -27.57 4.20
CA ASP A 211 -3.16 -27.07 5.58
C ASP A 211 -1.77 -26.90 6.19
N VAL A 212 -1.10 -25.80 5.81
CA VAL A 212 0.26 -25.47 6.26
C VAL A 212 0.26 -24.19 7.08
N LEU A 213 1.05 -24.15 8.15
CA LEU A 213 1.20 -22.99 9.00
C LEU A 213 1.90 -21.84 8.26
N LEU A 214 1.59 -20.60 8.64
CA LEU A 214 2.19 -19.41 8.02
C LEU A 214 3.71 -19.38 8.21
N GLU A 215 4.22 -19.87 9.33
CA GLU A 215 5.66 -20.01 9.58
C GLU A 215 6.35 -20.85 8.48
N GLU A 216 5.76 -21.98 8.14
CA GLU A 216 6.31 -22.85 7.09
C GLU A 216 6.22 -22.18 5.71
N ILE A 217 5.11 -21.48 5.43
CA ILE A 217 4.97 -20.67 4.22
C ILE A 217 6.12 -19.67 4.10
N TYR A 218 6.43 -18.94 5.19
CA TYR A 218 7.49 -17.96 5.19
C TYR A 218 8.88 -18.57 4.97
N LYS A 219 9.16 -19.73 5.54
CA LYS A 219 10.39 -20.50 5.26
C LYS A 219 10.51 -20.84 3.78
N ARG A 220 9.42 -21.28 3.15
CA ARG A 220 9.38 -21.58 1.70
C ARG A 220 9.55 -20.33 0.85
N VAL A 221 8.99 -19.18 1.28
CA VAL A 221 9.20 -17.89 0.59
C VAL A 221 10.68 -17.52 0.63
N GLN A 222 11.32 -17.53 1.81
CA GLN A 222 12.75 -17.21 1.94
C GLN A 222 13.66 -18.19 1.19
N ALA A 223 13.30 -19.45 1.13
CA ALA A 223 14.03 -20.46 0.33
C ALA A 223 13.94 -20.16 -1.18
N LYS A 224 12.77 -19.73 -1.66
CA LYS A 224 12.54 -19.40 -3.08
C LYS A 224 13.11 -18.04 -3.47
N TYR A 225 13.02 -17.06 -2.56
CA TYR A 225 13.45 -15.67 -2.74
C TYR A 225 14.44 -15.27 -1.65
N PRO A 226 15.71 -15.71 -1.73
CA PRO A 226 16.72 -15.52 -0.68
C PRO A 226 17.11 -14.04 -0.48
N ASN A 227 16.75 -13.14 -1.39
CA ASN A 227 16.88 -11.70 -1.23
C ASN A 227 15.86 -11.13 -0.22
N ILE A 228 14.69 -11.75 -0.01
CA ILE A 228 13.69 -11.30 0.93
C ILE A 228 14.12 -11.69 2.35
N LYS A 229 14.55 -10.70 3.13
CA LYS A 229 15.08 -10.89 4.49
C LYS A 229 14.00 -10.76 5.56
N VAL A 230 12.98 -9.96 5.28
CA VAL A 230 11.89 -9.69 6.22
C VAL A 230 10.55 -10.01 5.56
N LEU A 231 9.72 -10.78 6.25
CA LEU A 231 8.34 -11.06 5.87
C LEU A 231 7.41 -10.65 7.00
N TYR A 232 6.28 -10.03 6.66
CA TYR A 232 5.24 -9.76 7.63
C TYR A 232 3.86 -9.83 6.99
N SER A 233 2.86 -10.08 7.82
CA SER A 233 1.46 -9.98 7.44
C SER A 233 0.57 -9.79 8.65
N THR A 234 -0.70 -9.52 8.41
CA THR A 234 -1.73 -9.51 9.44
C THR A 234 -2.86 -10.46 9.08
N LYS A 235 -3.46 -11.07 10.09
CA LYS A 235 -4.71 -11.83 9.96
C LYS A 235 -5.80 -11.07 10.71
N ARG A 236 -6.85 -10.70 9.99
CA ARG A 236 -8.03 -10.06 10.55
C ARG A 236 -9.19 -11.02 10.49
N ASN A 237 -9.81 -11.26 11.65
CA ASN A 237 -11.08 -11.93 11.76
C ASN A 237 -12.18 -10.89 11.98
N VAL A 238 -13.16 -10.84 11.07
CA VAL A 238 -14.28 -9.87 11.15
C VAL A 238 -15.43 -10.52 11.89
N ILE A 239 -15.68 -10.08 13.11
CA ILE A 239 -16.82 -10.54 13.93
C ILE A 239 -18.07 -9.73 13.57
N SER A 240 -17.92 -8.40 13.45
CA SER A 240 -18.95 -7.50 12.96
C SER A 240 -18.30 -6.26 12.30
N THR A 241 -19.11 -5.33 11.80
CA THR A 241 -18.60 -4.07 11.23
C THR A 241 -17.79 -3.23 12.21
N ASN A 242 -18.09 -3.34 13.51
CA ASN A 242 -17.45 -2.55 14.56
C ASN A 242 -16.59 -3.41 15.50
N HIS A 243 -16.42 -4.70 15.20
CA HIS A 243 -15.67 -5.64 16.04
C HIS A 243 -14.81 -6.56 15.17
N ASN A 244 -13.51 -6.45 15.30
CA ASN A 244 -12.53 -7.31 14.63
C ASN A 244 -11.51 -7.86 15.63
N GLU A 245 -10.99 -9.02 15.32
CA GLU A 245 -9.73 -9.51 15.91
C GLU A 245 -8.59 -9.31 14.91
N LEU A 246 -7.43 -8.92 15.40
CA LEU A 246 -6.24 -8.69 14.60
C LEU A 246 -5.02 -9.37 15.22
N GLN A 247 -4.27 -10.10 14.42
CA GLN A 247 -3.00 -10.70 14.79
C GLN A 247 -1.93 -10.37 13.74
N GLY A 248 -0.74 -10.03 14.17
CA GLY A 248 0.42 -9.77 13.31
C GLY A 248 1.38 -10.94 13.31
N PHE A 249 2.06 -11.15 12.19
CA PHE A 249 3.08 -12.18 11.97
C PHE A 249 4.31 -11.54 11.34
N PHE A 250 5.48 -11.99 11.75
CA PHE A 250 6.75 -11.43 11.33
C PHE A 250 7.84 -12.51 11.28
N VAL A 251 8.72 -12.42 10.30
CA VAL A 251 10.01 -13.12 10.25
C VAL A 251 11.07 -12.10 9.89
N GLY A 252 12.11 -12.02 10.71
CA GLY A 252 13.26 -11.15 10.48
C GLY A 252 14.39 -11.84 9.73
N GLU A 253 15.52 -11.13 9.64
CA GLU A 253 16.75 -11.62 8.99
C GLU A 253 17.36 -12.84 9.69
N ASP A 254 17.09 -12.99 10.98
CA ASP A 254 17.51 -14.14 11.82
C ASP A 254 16.67 -15.40 11.58
N GLY A 255 15.61 -15.31 10.75
CA GLY A 255 14.69 -16.39 10.47
C GLY A 255 13.74 -16.74 11.63
N GLN A 256 13.74 -15.96 12.71
CA GLN A 256 12.84 -16.20 13.84
C GLN A 256 11.41 -15.78 13.47
N PHE A 257 10.46 -16.72 13.57
CA PHE A 257 9.04 -16.42 13.41
C PHE A 257 8.45 -15.90 14.71
N VAL A 258 7.77 -14.77 14.62
CA VAL A 258 7.14 -14.09 15.76
C VAL A 258 5.68 -13.81 15.44
N GLU A 259 4.81 -14.13 16.40
CA GLU A 259 3.40 -13.78 16.36
C GLU A 259 3.10 -12.73 17.45
N SER A 260 2.28 -11.74 17.11
CA SER A 260 1.74 -10.85 18.12
C SER A 260 0.69 -11.57 18.96
N LYS A 261 0.35 -11.01 20.11
CA LYS A 261 -0.91 -11.37 20.77
C LYS A 261 -2.08 -11.09 19.82
N LEU A 262 -3.19 -11.81 20.02
CA LEU A 262 -4.45 -11.48 19.38
C LEU A 262 -5.02 -10.20 20.01
N TYR A 263 -5.26 -9.19 19.19
CA TYR A 263 -5.89 -7.94 19.62
C TYR A 263 -7.38 -8.01 19.32
N ASP A 264 -8.19 -7.82 20.37
CA ASP A 264 -9.63 -7.63 20.27
C ASP A 264 -9.90 -6.13 20.09
N ILE A 265 -10.45 -5.75 18.94
CA ILE A 265 -10.68 -4.34 18.55
C ILE A 265 -12.18 -4.10 18.53
N ASN A 266 -12.70 -3.53 19.62
CA ASN A 266 -14.12 -3.26 19.80
C ASN A 266 -14.33 -2.03 20.73
N PRO A 267 -14.94 -0.91 20.25
CA PRO A 267 -15.35 -0.70 18.86
C PRO A 267 -14.16 -0.32 17.95
N ILE A 268 -14.35 -0.52 16.65
CA ILE A 268 -13.44 0.04 15.64
C ILE A 268 -13.74 1.53 15.51
N ILE A 269 -12.73 2.35 15.75
CA ILE A 269 -12.78 3.82 15.58
C ILE A 269 -11.86 4.17 14.41
N ASP A 270 -12.40 4.86 13.38
CA ASP A 270 -11.64 5.30 12.18
C ASP A 270 -11.13 6.75 12.34
#